data_81a919590c54b6da9bb309908d442c82
#
_entry.id   81a919590c54b6da9bb309908d442c82
#
_cell.length_a   1.000
_cell.length_b   1.000
_cell.length_c   1.000
_cell.angle_alpha   90.00
_cell.angle_beta   90.00
_cell.angle_gamma   90.00
#
_symmetry.space_group_name_H-M   'P 1'
#
loop_
_entity.id
_entity.type
_entity.pdbx_description
1 polymer ?
#
loop_
_entity_poly.entity_id
_entity_poly.type
_entity_poly.pdbx_seq_one_letter_code
_entity_poly.pdbx_strand_id
1 'polypeptide(L)'
;MESTWLVLLSLALGLAVGAGFVTLLHVAERHGRRAAEVVNPAVPDGIDQVLDALESAGIVLDPSNNVIKMSPGALAMGLVWNQQLVHPELLELARKVRRNGEAVSADLVLPRGPFGDASMQVRVRLARLGTRYVLLLAEDRTEAFRLDEVRRDFVANISHELKTPIASVGLLAEALDHAADEPEQVRRFANRLTTESARLGRLTQEIIELSRLQAQDALAQPELVDVDAVVAAAVDESRIVADANHISIAVGKRSRAQVYGDERLLVVAVHNLIANAVN
;
A
#
# COMPACT_ATOMS: atom_id res chain seq x y z
N MET A 1 28.77 -11.26 91.29
CA MET A 1 29.51 -10.66 90.17
C MET A 1 29.54 -11.57 88.89
N GLU A 2 29.18 -12.85 88.93
CA GLU A 2 29.22 -13.75 87.72
C GLU A 2 28.02 -13.63 86.83
N SER A 3 26.85 -13.24 87.25
CA SER A 3 25.63 -13.17 86.45
C SER A 3 25.60 -11.99 85.44
N THR A 4 26.23 -10.86 85.78
CA THR A 4 26.28 -9.66 84.91
C THR A 4 27.16 -9.85 83.69
N TRP A 5 28.23 -10.63 83.84
CA TRP A 5 29.12 -10.95 82.71
C TRP A 5 28.41 -11.86 81.67
N LEU A 6 27.65 -12.82 82.06
CA LEU A 6 26.88 -13.72 81.21
C LEU A 6 25.78 -13.00 80.42
N VAL A 7 25.16 -12.01 81.04
CA VAL A 7 24.16 -11.14 80.39
C VAL A 7 24.81 -10.28 79.32
N LEU A 8 25.98 -9.69 79.60
CA LEU A 8 26.70 -8.89 78.61
C LEU A 8 27.21 -9.72 77.44
N LEU A 9 27.65 -10.97 77.71
CA LEU A 9 28.11 -11.87 76.67
C LEU A 9 26.97 -12.36 75.75
N SER A 10 25.80 -12.66 76.32
CA SER A 10 24.62 -13.03 75.52
C SER A 10 24.07 -11.87 74.68
N LEU A 11 24.15 -10.65 75.21
CA LEU A 11 23.74 -9.44 74.48
C LEU A 11 24.69 -9.14 73.31
N ALA A 12 26.00 -9.26 73.52
CA ALA A 12 27.02 -9.09 72.49
C ALA A 12 26.90 -10.16 71.41
N LEU A 13 26.63 -11.44 71.78
CA LEU A 13 26.43 -12.53 70.82
C LEU A 13 25.14 -12.30 70.01
N GLY A 14 24.04 -11.88 70.63
CA GLY A 14 22.78 -11.58 69.95
C GLY A 14 22.94 -10.44 68.91
N LEU A 15 23.72 -9.40 69.30
CA LEU A 15 23.97 -8.27 68.41
C LEU A 15 24.88 -8.66 67.23
N ALA A 16 25.88 -9.51 67.47
CA ALA A 16 26.75 -10.02 66.39
C ALA A 16 25.98 -10.92 65.43
N VAL A 17 25.12 -11.82 65.89
CA VAL A 17 24.26 -12.66 65.08
C VAL A 17 23.23 -11.84 64.31
N GLY A 18 22.61 -10.86 64.97
CA GLY A 18 21.66 -9.97 64.28
C GLY A 18 22.31 -9.11 63.22
N ALA A 19 23.49 -8.53 63.47
CA ALA A 19 24.26 -7.77 62.47
C ALA A 19 24.72 -8.65 61.30
N GLY A 20 25.15 -9.88 61.59
CA GLY A 20 25.49 -10.86 60.57
C GLY A 20 24.31 -11.23 59.66
N PHE A 21 23.13 -11.44 60.25
CA PHE A 21 21.92 -11.74 59.52
C PHE A 21 21.45 -10.60 58.63
N VAL A 22 21.47 -9.37 59.13
CA VAL A 22 21.12 -8.16 58.34
C VAL A 22 22.11 -7.94 57.23
N THR A 23 23.41 -8.14 57.43
CA THR A 23 24.40 -8.00 56.34
C THR A 23 24.21 -9.08 55.30
N LEU A 24 23.90 -10.32 55.69
CA LEU A 24 23.62 -11.42 54.75
C LEU A 24 22.37 -11.16 53.90
N LEU A 25 21.30 -10.66 54.51
CA LEU A 25 20.09 -10.22 53.82
C LEU A 25 20.41 -9.09 52.81
N HIS A 26 21.17 -8.11 53.23
CA HIS A 26 21.53 -6.95 52.36
C HIS A 26 22.41 -7.39 51.18
N VAL A 27 23.33 -8.32 51.39
CA VAL A 27 24.16 -8.90 50.34
C VAL A 27 23.31 -9.79 49.40
N ALA A 28 22.38 -10.57 49.94
CA ALA A 28 21.46 -11.37 49.15
C ALA A 28 20.53 -10.53 48.26
N GLU A 29 19.98 -9.43 48.82
CA GLU A 29 19.19 -8.48 48.05
C GLU A 29 19.99 -7.78 46.93
N ARG A 30 21.24 -7.39 47.23
CA ARG A 30 22.12 -6.79 46.20
C ARG A 30 22.48 -7.78 45.11
N HIS A 31 22.73 -9.05 45.42
CA HIS A 31 22.98 -10.08 44.43
C HIS A 31 21.71 -10.46 43.64
N GLY A 32 20.55 -10.49 44.29
CA GLY A 32 19.26 -10.74 43.64
C GLY A 32 18.90 -9.58 42.64
N ARG A 33 19.14 -8.34 43.01
CA ARG A 33 18.92 -7.20 42.07
C ARG A 33 19.89 -7.23 40.89
N ARG A 34 21.16 -7.52 41.08
CA ARG A 34 22.16 -7.68 40.00
C ARG A 34 21.83 -8.87 39.09
N ALA A 35 21.37 -9.97 39.65
CA ALA A 35 20.96 -11.14 38.85
C ALA A 35 19.69 -10.83 38.04
N ALA A 36 18.75 -10.06 38.58
CA ALA A 36 17.56 -9.61 37.86
C ALA A 36 17.88 -8.62 36.73
N GLU A 37 18.84 -7.70 36.92
CA GLU A 37 19.33 -6.78 35.88
C GLU A 37 20.08 -7.51 34.76
N VAL A 38 20.82 -8.59 35.09
CA VAL A 38 21.55 -9.40 34.08
C VAL A 38 20.60 -10.33 33.29
N VAL A 39 19.46 -10.71 33.90
CA VAL A 39 18.47 -11.62 33.25
C VAL A 39 17.48 -10.86 32.36
N ASN A 40 17.33 -9.55 32.51
CA ASN A 40 16.47 -8.71 31.68
C ASN A 40 17.24 -7.51 31.16
N PRO A 41 18.18 -7.67 30.18
CA PRO A 41 18.75 -6.49 29.51
C PRO A 41 17.58 -5.79 28.85
N ALA A 42 17.24 -4.64 29.39
CA ALA A 42 16.20 -3.78 28.85
C ALA A 42 16.42 -3.59 27.34
N VAL A 43 15.36 -3.60 26.58
CA VAL A 43 15.38 -3.11 25.19
C VAL A 43 16.11 -1.76 25.22
N PRO A 44 17.05 -1.46 24.32
CA PRO A 44 17.80 -0.21 24.34
C PRO A 44 16.86 0.98 24.53
N ASP A 45 17.20 1.85 25.49
CA ASP A 45 16.41 3.05 25.76
C ASP A 45 16.26 3.87 24.49
N GLY A 46 15.04 4.36 24.22
CA GLY A 46 14.74 5.16 23.03
C GLY A 46 14.15 4.40 21.85
N ILE A 47 14.08 3.07 21.90
CA ILE A 47 13.43 2.28 20.80
C ILE A 47 11.97 2.68 20.62
N ASP A 48 11.23 3.00 21.66
CA ASP A 48 9.84 3.46 21.57
C ASP A 48 9.77 4.73 20.73
N GLN A 49 10.65 5.70 21.00
CA GLN A 49 10.71 6.97 20.26
C GLN A 49 11.06 6.75 18.78
N VAL A 50 11.93 5.79 18.49
CA VAL A 50 12.28 5.43 17.11
C VAL A 50 11.10 4.76 16.42
N LEU A 51 10.41 3.83 17.06
CA LEU A 51 9.25 3.16 16.50
C LEU A 51 8.08 4.12 16.25
N ASP A 52 7.89 5.09 17.15
CA ASP A 52 6.84 6.11 17.00
C ASP A 52 7.16 7.13 15.90
N ALA A 53 8.45 7.38 15.63
CA ALA A 53 8.90 8.29 14.59
C ALA A 53 8.94 7.64 13.20
N LEU A 54 8.83 6.32 13.09
CA LEU A 54 8.82 5.60 11.82
C LEU A 54 7.42 5.61 11.21
N GLU A 55 7.30 5.98 9.95
CA GLU A 55 6.07 5.83 9.17
C GLU A 55 5.73 4.34 8.91
N SER A 56 6.74 3.48 8.88
CA SER A 56 6.59 2.03 8.70
C SER A 56 6.18 1.33 9.99
N ALA A 57 5.45 0.23 9.85
CA ALA A 57 5.13 -0.63 10.99
C ALA A 57 6.39 -1.28 11.55
N GLY A 58 6.74 -0.96 12.79
CA GLY A 58 7.92 -1.49 13.48
C GLY A 58 7.54 -2.45 14.59
N ILE A 59 8.25 -3.58 14.71
CA ILE A 59 8.01 -4.63 15.72
C ILE A 59 9.36 -5.10 16.25
N VAL A 60 9.50 -5.22 17.57
CA VAL A 60 10.67 -5.80 18.24
C VAL A 60 10.30 -7.14 18.86
N LEU A 61 11.06 -8.16 18.49
CA LEU A 61 10.85 -9.54 18.95
C LEU A 61 11.92 -9.97 19.94
N ASP A 62 11.49 -10.63 21.01
CA ASP A 62 12.36 -11.30 22.00
C ASP A 62 12.94 -12.62 21.44
N PRO A 63 13.89 -13.28 22.13
CA PRO A 63 14.44 -14.57 21.71
C PRO A 63 13.40 -15.69 21.50
N SER A 64 12.25 -15.61 22.14
CA SER A 64 11.12 -16.55 22.03
C SER A 64 10.14 -16.18 20.91
N ASN A 65 10.41 -15.10 20.16
CA ASN A 65 9.58 -14.50 19.11
C ASN A 65 8.28 -13.84 19.64
N ASN A 66 8.21 -13.49 20.92
CA ASN A 66 7.14 -12.64 21.42
C ASN A 66 7.42 -11.19 21.05
N VAL A 67 6.35 -10.46 20.81
CA VAL A 67 6.42 -9.01 20.55
C VAL A 67 6.60 -8.28 21.87
N ILE A 68 7.72 -7.56 22.00
CA ILE A 68 8.02 -6.76 23.21
C ILE A 68 7.60 -5.31 23.00
N LYS A 69 7.83 -4.79 21.79
CA LYS A 69 7.52 -3.42 21.39
C LYS A 69 6.97 -3.42 19.98
N MET A 70 6.05 -2.52 19.69
CA MET A 70 5.49 -2.34 18.35
C MET A 70 5.02 -0.89 18.15
N SER A 71 5.11 -0.42 16.91
CA SER A 71 4.51 0.85 16.51
C SER A 71 2.99 0.72 16.35
N PRO A 72 2.23 1.82 16.41
CA PRO A 72 0.79 1.82 16.13
C PRO A 72 0.46 1.26 14.73
N GLY A 73 1.33 1.49 13.74
CA GLY A 73 1.18 0.96 12.39
C GLY A 73 1.18 -0.57 12.32
N ALA A 74 1.97 -1.25 13.15
CA ALA A 74 2.01 -2.71 13.21
C ALA A 74 0.67 -3.31 13.67
N LEU A 75 0.00 -2.63 14.60
CA LEU A 75 -1.33 -3.03 15.07
C LEU A 75 -2.40 -2.73 14.00
N ALA A 76 -2.35 -1.56 13.36
CA ALA A 76 -3.28 -1.17 12.30
C ALA A 76 -3.21 -2.09 11.08
N MET A 77 -2.02 -2.60 10.74
CA MET A 77 -1.82 -3.61 9.69
C MET A 77 -2.26 -5.02 10.11
N GLY A 78 -2.57 -5.25 11.38
CA GLY A 78 -2.96 -6.56 11.90
C GLY A 78 -1.82 -7.59 11.93
N LEU A 79 -0.56 -7.14 12.00
CA LEU A 79 0.61 -8.02 12.02
C LEU A 79 0.82 -8.70 13.37
N VAL A 80 0.24 -8.12 14.43
CA VAL A 80 0.41 -8.58 15.82
C VAL A 80 -0.95 -8.82 16.46
N TRP A 81 -1.08 -9.95 17.14
CA TRP A 81 -2.22 -10.32 17.96
C TRP A 81 -1.74 -11.01 19.25
N ASN A 82 -2.25 -10.62 20.42
CA ASN A 82 -1.85 -11.18 21.71
C ASN A 82 -0.33 -11.26 21.92
N GLN A 83 0.41 -10.21 21.58
CA GLN A 83 1.87 -10.13 21.66
C GLN A 83 2.62 -11.18 20.82
N GLN A 84 1.97 -11.71 19.79
CA GLN A 84 2.56 -12.63 18.84
C GLN A 84 2.36 -12.15 17.41
N LEU A 85 3.29 -12.51 16.53
CA LEU A 85 3.13 -12.31 15.09
C LEU A 85 2.01 -13.21 14.57
N VAL A 86 1.08 -12.63 13.82
CA VAL A 86 -0.07 -13.34 13.25
C VAL A 86 0.36 -14.27 12.11
N HIS A 87 1.35 -13.83 11.30
CA HIS A 87 1.72 -14.50 10.06
C HIS A 87 2.94 -15.40 10.26
N PRO A 88 2.84 -16.71 9.96
CA PRO A 88 3.94 -17.67 10.11
C PRO A 88 5.15 -17.34 9.23
N GLU A 89 4.94 -16.70 8.07
CA GLU A 89 6.00 -16.25 7.17
C GLU A 89 6.95 -15.25 7.85
N LEU A 90 6.41 -14.34 8.66
CA LEU A 90 7.21 -13.39 9.43
C LEU A 90 8.02 -14.08 10.53
N LEU A 91 7.46 -15.11 11.17
CA LEU A 91 8.17 -15.92 12.15
C LEU A 91 9.35 -16.71 11.53
N GLU A 92 9.15 -17.24 10.33
CA GLU A 92 10.22 -17.95 9.61
C GLU A 92 11.36 -17.01 9.25
N LEU A 93 11.05 -15.80 8.76
CA LEU A 93 12.05 -14.79 8.48
C LEU A 93 12.80 -14.35 9.75
N ALA A 94 12.10 -14.16 10.86
CA ALA A 94 12.72 -13.85 12.15
C ALA A 94 13.69 -14.95 12.61
N ARG A 95 13.29 -16.22 12.47
CA ARG A 95 14.17 -17.38 12.76
C ARG A 95 15.39 -17.42 11.83
N LYS A 96 15.23 -17.10 10.55
CA LYS A 96 16.33 -17.04 9.58
C LYS A 96 17.36 -15.96 9.96
N VAL A 97 16.89 -14.75 10.30
CA VAL A 97 17.77 -13.66 10.76
C VAL A 97 18.53 -14.05 12.02
N ARG A 98 17.87 -14.74 12.96
CA ARG A 98 18.54 -15.20 14.19
C ARG A 98 19.65 -16.22 13.91
N ARG A 99 19.43 -17.17 13.01
CA ARG A 99 20.43 -18.19 12.67
C ARG A 99 21.63 -17.60 11.94
N ASN A 100 21.35 -16.80 10.91
CA ASN A 100 22.38 -16.34 9.98
C ASN A 100 23.05 -15.03 10.41
N GLY A 101 22.37 -14.20 11.21
CA GLY A 101 22.86 -12.88 11.63
C GLY A 101 22.72 -11.77 10.60
N GLU A 102 22.33 -12.10 9.39
CA GLU A 102 22.17 -11.15 8.28
C GLU A 102 20.77 -10.59 8.22
N ALA A 103 20.66 -9.33 7.79
CA ALA A 103 19.36 -8.72 7.54
C ALA A 103 18.69 -9.38 6.32
N VAL A 104 17.38 -9.59 6.39
CA VAL A 104 16.57 -10.17 5.32
C VAL A 104 15.50 -9.17 4.92
N SER A 105 15.33 -8.99 3.60
CA SER A 105 14.17 -8.26 3.03
C SER A 105 13.37 -9.21 2.17
N ALA A 106 12.03 -9.09 2.24
CA ALA A 106 11.12 -9.88 1.44
C ALA A 106 9.86 -9.08 1.12
N ASP A 107 9.29 -9.31 -0.06
CA ASP A 107 7.95 -8.84 -0.42
C ASP A 107 6.98 -10.01 -0.20
N LEU A 108 5.93 -9.80 0.58
CA LEU A 108 4.96 -10.82 0.99
C LEU A 108 3.54 -10.36 0.67
N VAL A 109 2.69 -11.32 0.36
CA VAL A 109 1.24 -11.12 0.30
C VAL A 109 0.65 -11.71 1.56
N LEU A 110 0.13 -10.88 2.44
CA LEU A 110 -0.39 -11.29 3.74
C LEU A 110 -1.88 -10.95 3.85
N PRO A 111 -2.70 -11.78 4.51
CA PRO A 111 -4.06 -11.38 4.86
C PRO A 111 -4.03 -10.25 5.89
N ARG A 112 -4.98 -9.33 5.82
CA ARG A 112 -5.07 -8.21 6.76
C ARG A 112 -5.66 -8.67 8.09
N GLY A 113 -4.79 -8.92 9.06
CA GLY A 113 -5.15 -9.42 10.39
C GLY A 113 -5.43 -10.93 10.41
N PRO A 114 -5.80 -11.46 11.58
CA PRO A 114 -5.97 -12.89 11.79
C PRO A 114 -7.25 -13.48 11.17
N PHE A 115 -8.22 -12.63 10.78
CA PHE A 115 -9.55 -13.04 10.28
C PHE A 115 -9.98 -12.29 9.03
N GLY A 116 -9.05 -11.55 8.37
CA GLY A 116 -9.36 -10.72 7.22
C GLY A 116 -9.34 -11.48 5.90
N ASP A 117 -10.34 -11.28 5.05
CA ASP A 117 -10.37 -11.80 3.68
C ASP A 117 -9.54 -10.95 2.71
N ALA A 118 -9.25 -9.70 3.08
CA ALA A 118 -8.46 -8.79 2.25
C ALA A 118 -6.96 -9.09 2.36
N SER A 119 -6.28 -9.23 1.23
CA SER A 119 -4.82 -9.34 1.16
C SER A 119 -4.16 -7.96 1.09
N MET A 120 -2.97 -7.84 1.64
CA MET A 120 -2.08 -6.68 1.55
C MET A 120 -0.71 -7.08 1.02
N GLN A 121 -0.12 -6.21 0.21
CA GLN A 121 1.27 -6.34 -0.26
C GLN A 121 2.18 -5.67 0.76
N VAL A 122 3.03 -6.45 1.43
CA VAL A 122 3.88 -5.94 2.50
C VAL A 122 5.34 -6.16 2.16
N ARG A 123 6.12 -5.09 2.14
CA ARG A 123 7.57 -5.20 2.14
C ARG A 123 8.06 -5.27 3.57
N VAL A 124 8.73 -6.36 3.92
CA VAL A 124 9.29 -6.55 5.26
C VAL A 124 10.81 -6.52 5.23
N ARG A 125 11.40 -5.94 6.25
CA ARG A 125 12.82 -5.98 6.50
C ARG A 125 13.06 -6.38 7.95
N LEU A 126 13.82 -7.44 8.14
CA LEU A 126 14.17 -7.94 9.46
C LEU A 126 15.69 -7.85 9.65
N ALA A 127 16.11 -7.41 10.82
CA ALA A 127 17.51 -7.33 11.20
C ALA A 127 17.70 -7.65 12.67
N ARG A 128 18.90 -8.11 13.05
CA ARG A 128 19.24 -8.21 14.47
C ARG A 128 19.30 -6.83 15.12
N LEU A 129 18.73 -6.73 16.31
CA LEU A 129 18.83 -5.59 17.18
C LEU A 129 19.62 -5.99 18.42
N GLY A 130 20.90 -5.61 18.43
CA GLY A 130 21.85 -6.12 19.41
C GLY A 130 22.07 -7.64 19.27
N THR A 131 22.33 -8.31 20.38
CA THR A 131 22.62 -9.76 20.39
C THR A 131 21.37 -10.63 20.58
N ARG A 132 20.27 -10.10 21.07
CA ARG A 132 19.10 -10.87 21.55
C ARG A 132 17.83 -10.61 20.75
N TYR A 133 17.61 -9.41 20.26
CA TYR A 133 16.36 -8.99 19.65
C TYR A 133 16.40 -9.04 18.13
N VAL A 134 15.22 -9.06 17.51
CA VAL A 134 15.03 -8.87 16.08
C VAL A 134 14.10 -7.68 15.90
N LEU A 135 14.52 -6.70 15.10
CA LEU A 135 13.68 -5.63 14.61
C LEU A 135 13.06 -6.07 13.28
N LEU A 136 11.76 -5.97 13.17
CA LEU A 136 10.98 -6.15 11.95
C LEU A 136 10.39 -4.80 11.58
N LEU A 137 10.62 -4.36 10.37
CA LEU A 137 9.97 -3.22 9.74
C LEU A 137 9.08 -3.73 8.63
N ALA A 138 7.84 -3.25 8.57
CA ALA A 138 6.87 -3.61 7.54
C ALA A 138 6.27 -2.35 6.93
N GLU A 139 6.21 -2.32 5.61
CA GLU A 139 5.64 -1.24 4.81
C GLU A 139 4.48 -1.79 3.99
N ASP A 140 3.29 -1.23 4.14
CA ASP A 140 2.15 -1.56 3.28
C ASP A 140 2.36 -0.92 1.91
N ARG A 141 2.51 -1.76 0.89
CA ARG A 141 2.71 -1.35 -0.50
C ARG A 141 1.53 -1.68 -1.41
N THR A 142 0.39 -1.99 -0.80
CA THR A 142 -0.81 -2.44 -1.53
C THR A 142 -1.25 -1.42 -2.58
N GLU A 143 -1.29 -0.14 -2.22
CA GLU A 143 -1.66 0.93 -3.15
C GLU A 143 -0.62 1.11 -4.28
N ALA A 144 0.66 1.09 -3.94
CA ALA A 144 1.74 1.20 -4.94
C ALA A 144 1.70 0.03 -5.92
N PHE A 145 1.46 -1.19 -5.43
CA PHE A 145 1.30 -2.38 -6.28
C PHE A 145 0.08 -2.29 -7.20
N ARG A 146 -1.06 -1.85 -6.67
CA ARG A 146 -2.27 -1.64 -7.48
C ARG A 146 -2.06 -0.63 -8.60
N LEU A 147 -1.40 0.48 -8.29
CA LEU A 147 -1.07 1.48 -9.31
C LEU A 147 -0.14 0.92 -10.39
N ASP A 148 0.88 0.16 -9.99
CA ASP A 148 1.78 -0.51 -10.93
C ASP A 148 1.07 -1.57 -11.78
N GLU A 149 0.13 -2.32 -11.22
CA GLU A 149 -0.69 -3.31 -11.92
C GLU A 149 -1.60 -2.63 -12.95
N VAL A 150 -2.35 -1.62 -12.52
CA VAL A 150 -3.18 -0.81 -13.43
C VAL A 150 -2.36 -0.21 -14.56
N ARG A 151 -1.14 0.28 -14.27
CA ARG A 151 -0.24 0.82 -15.29
C ARG A 151 0.23 -0.24 -16.29
N ARG A 152 0.57 -1.44 -15.82
CA ARG A 152 0.98 -2.55 -16.72
C ARG A 152 -0.17 -3.01 -17.60
N ASP A 153 -1.35 -3.18 -17.01
CA ASP A 153 -2.56 -3.57 -17.74
C ASP A 153 -2.93 -2.52 -18.79
N PHE A 154 -2.80 -1.24 -18.45
CA PHE A 154 -3.00 -0.14 -19.38
C PHE A 154 -2.05 -0.23 -20.59
N VAL A 155 -0.74 -0.41 -20.36
CA VAL A 155 0.25 -0.52 -21.45
C VAL A 155 -0.02 -1.76 -22.31
N ALA A 156 -0.39 -2.88 -21.68
CA ALA A 156 -0.72 -4.12 -22.40
C ALA A 156 -1.97 -3.93 -23.28
N ASN A 157 -3.03 -3.35 -22.73
CA ASN A 157 -4.28 -3.09 -23.43
C ASN A 157 -4.09 -2.12 -24.61
N ILE A 158 -3.37 -1.01 -24.40
CA ILE A 158 -3.01 -0.08 -25.48
C ILE A 158 -2.27 -0.79 -26.59
N SER A 159 -1.29 -1.64 -26.25
CA SER A 159 -0.52 -2.36 -27.25
C SER A 159 -1.39 -3.29 -28.09
N HIS A 160 -2.37 -3.95 -27.46
CA HIS A 160 -3.34 -4.80 -28.17
C HIS A 160 -4.31 -3.99 -29.04
N GLU A 161 -4.85 -2.90 -28.52
CA GLU A 161 -5.80 -2.03 -29.21
C GLU A 161 -5.16 -1.28 -30.41
N LEU A 162 -3.86 -0.97 -30.34
CA LEU A 162 -3.12 -0.38 -31.46
C LEU A 162 -2.69 -1.42 -32.51
N LYS A 163 -2.33 -2.64 -32.11
CA LYS A 163 -1.84 -3.68 -33.04
C LYS A 163 -2.86 -4.04 -34.10
N THR A 164 -4.12 -4.14 -33.75
CA THR A 164 -5.21 -4.55 -34.65
C THR A 164 -5.43 -3.55 -35.78
N PRO A 165 -5.65 -2.24 -35.53
CA PRO A 165 -5.83 -1.27 -36.62
C PRO A 165 -4.56 -1.05 -37.44
N ILE A 166 -3.37 -1.12 -36.83
CA ILE A 166 -2.09 -1.05 -37.58
C ILE A 166 -1.98 -2.22 -38.58
N ALA A 167 -2.29 -3.45 -38.15
CA ALA A 167 -2.29 -4.60 -39.05
C ALA A 167 -3.35 -4.44 -40.13
N SER A 168 -4.55 -3.94 -39.82
CA SER A 168 -5.59 -3.65 -40.78
C SER A 168 -5.15 -2.64 -41.85
N VAL A 169 -4.49 -1.55 -41.46
CA VAL A 169 -3.92 -0.55 -42.34
C VAL A 169 -2.88 -1.17 -43.27
N GLY A 170 -1.99 -2.03 -42.76
CA GLY A 170 -1.00 -2.76 -43.58
C GLY A 170 -1.66 -3.65 -44.64
N LEU A 171 -2.64 -4.48 -44.25
CA LEU A 171 -3.37 -5.34 -45.17
C LEU A 171 -4.16 -4.55 -46.21
N LEU A 172 -4.77 -3.42 -45.82
CA LEU A 172 -5.50 -2.57 -46.80
C LEU A 172 -4.56 -1.88 -47.76
N ALA A 173 -3.35 -1.52 -47.34
CA ALA A 173 -2.32 -0.95 -48.23
C ALA A 173 -1.82 -2.00 -49.26
N GLU A 174 -1.57 -3.24 -48.82
CA GLU A 174 -1.23 -4.35 -49.72
C GLU A 174 -2.37 -4.66 -50.73
N ALA A 175 -3.62 -4.65 -50.23
CA ALA A 175 -4.79 -4.85 -51.08
C ALA A 175 -4.98 -3.75 -52.10
N LEU A 176 -4.65 -2.50 -51.79
CA LEU A 176 -4.66 -1.38 -52.72
C LEU A 176 -3.63 -1.55 -53.83
N ASP A 177 -2.43 -2.03 -53.52
CA ASP A 177 -1.38 -2.28 -54.51
C ASP A 177 -1.80 -3.37 -55.49
N HIS A 178 -2.39 -4.46 -54.99
CA HIS A 178 -2.90 -5.55 -55.81
C HIS A 178 -4.12 -5.20 -56.67
N ALA A 179 -4.92 -4.23 -56.26
CA ALA A 179 -6.14 -3.80 -56.94
C ALA A 179 -5.92 -2.58 -57.86
N ALA A 180 -4.66 -2.23 -58.17
CA ALA A 180 -4.33 -0.97 -58.87
C ALA A 180 -5.09 -0.77 -60.19
N ASP A 181 -5.41 -1.85 -60.92
CA ASP A 181 -6.14 -1.81 -62.18
C ASP A 181 -7.67 -1.89 -62.03
N GLU A 182 -8.19 -1.95 -60.79
CA GLU A 182 -9.63 -2.05 -60.48
C GLU A 182 -10.13 -0.83 -59.68
N PRO A 183 -10.57 0.26 -60.34
CA PRO A 183 -10.91 1.52 -59.69
C PRO A 183 -11.98 1.44 -58.59
N GLU A 184 -12.93 0.55 -58.73
CA GLU A 184 -13.98 0.30 -57.71
C GLU A 184 -13.39 -0.31 -56.43
N GLN A 185 -12.49 -1.27 -56.57
CA GLN A 185 -11.81 -1.89 -55.41
C GLN A 185 -10.86 -0.91 -54.73
N VAL A 186 -10.10 -0.13 -55.52
CA VAL A 186 -9.24 0.94 -55.01
C VAL A 186 -10.03 1.92 -54.15
N ARG A 187 -11.19 2.40 -54.62
CA ARG A 187 -12.05 3.31 -53.86
C ARG A 187 -12.54 2.68 -52.54
N ARG A 188 -12.93 1.40 -52.60
CA ARG A 188 -13.43 0.67 -51.44
C ARG A 188 -12.33 0.52 -50.36
N PHE A 189 -11.12 0.14 -50.75
CA PHE A 189 -10.00 -0.01 -49.82
C PHE A 189 -9.51 1.32 -49.31
N ALA A 190 -9.45 2.38 -50.14
CA ALA A 190 -9.10 3.75 -49.71
C ALA A 190 -10.09 4.29 -48.66
N ASN A 191 -11.39 4.08 -48.85
CA ASN A 191 -12.39 4.50 -47.85
C ASN A 191 -12.23 3.75 -46.54
N ARG A 192 -11.96 2.43 -46.58
CA ARG A 192 -11.68 1.64 -45.36
C ARG A 192 -10.41 2.10 -44.65
N LEU A 193 -9.34 2.40 -45.42
CA LEU A 193 -8.09 2.92 -44.90
C LEU A 193 -8.26 4.28 -44.18
N THR A 194 -9.09 5.17 -44.76
CA THR A 194 -9.46 6.44 -44.15
C THR A 194 -10.21 6.22 -42.83
N THR A 195 -11.15 5.29 -42.78
CA THR A 195 -11.90 4.96 -41.58
C THR A 195 -11.00 4.42 -40.48
N GLU A 196 -10.08 3.51 -40.83
CA GLU A 196 -9.15 2.91 -39.86
C GLU A 196 -8.12 3.92 -39.36
N SER A 197 -7.66 4.84 -40.21
CA SER A 197 -6.79 5.97 -39.84
C SER A 197 -7.49 6.93 -38.87
N ALA A 198 -8.75 7.23 -39.11
CA ALA A 198 -9.54 8.07 -38.18
C ALA A 198 -9.76 7.38 -36.83
N ARG A 199 -9.94 6.06 -36.82
CA ARG A 199 -10.00 5.26 -35.59
C ARG A 199 -8.70 5.31 -34.80
N LEU A 200 -7.53 5.13 -35.48
CA LEU A 200 -6.22 5.29 -34.84
C LEU A 200 -6.00 6.68 -34.25
N GLY A 201 -6.44 7.73 -34.95
CA GLY A 201 -6.39 9.09 -34.45
C GLY A 201 -7.16 9.28 -33.14
N ARG A 202 -8.37 8.72 -33.05
CA ARG A 202 -9.17 8.75 -31.82
C ARG A 202 -8.49 7.98 -30.68
N LEU A 203 -8.02 6.76 -30.93
CA LEU A 203 -7.31 5.97 -29.92
C LEU A 203 -6.08 6.69 -29.37
N THR A 204 -5.29 7.33 -30.25
CA THR A 204 -4.12 8.11 -29.79
C THR A 204 -4.53 9.30 -28.93
N GLN A 205 -5.63 9.98 -29.26
CA GLN A 205 -6.15 11.09 -28.45
C GLN A 205 -6.61 10.62 -27.08
N GLU A 206 -7.35 9.51 -26.99
CA GLU A 206 -7.80 8.89 -25.74
C GLU A 206 -6.61 8.50 -24.84
N ILE A 207 -5.53 7.94 -25.43
CA ILE A 207 -4.30 7.59 -24.72
C ILE A 207 -3.62 8.84 -24.14
N ILE A 208 -3.55 9.93 -24.92
CA ILE A 208 -2.95 11.19 -24.46
C ILE A 208 -3.75 11.79 -23.32
N GLU A 209 -5.08 11.78 -23.41
CA GLU A 209 -5.97 12.28 -22.36
C GLU A 209 -5.81 11.47 -21.07
N LEU A 210 -5.82 10.13 -21.17
CA LEU A 210 -5.62 9.26 -20.01
C LEU A 210 -4.22 9.41 -19.41
N SER A 211 -3.18 9.56 -20.25
CA SER A 211 -1.81 9.83 -19.77
C SER A 211 -1.71 11.15 -19.02
N ARG A 212 -2.43 12.19 -19.47
CA ARG A 212 -2.51 13.48 -18.76
C ARG A 212 -3.22 13.34 -17.42
N LEU A 213 -4.31 12.59 -17.37
CA LEU A 213 -5.03 12.30 -16.13
C LEU A 213 -4.15 11.59 -15.08
N GLN A 214 -3.31 10.65 -15.51
CA GLN A 214 -2.39 9.95 -14.62
C GLN A 214 -1.19 10.81 -14.18
N ALA A 215 -0.78 11.80 -14.98
CA ALA A 215 0.35 12.69 -14.68
C ALA A 215 -0.03 13.89 -13.82
N GLN A 216 -1.30 14.30 -13.84
CA GLN A 216 -1.82 15.40 -13.05
C GLN A 216 -2.52 14.82 -11.83
N ASP A 217 -2.21 15.38 -10.66
CA ASP A 217 -3.08 15.23 -9.50
C ASP A 217 -4.37 16.02 -9.84
N ALA A 218 -5.35 15.29 -10.39
CA ALA A 218 -6.61 15.85 -10.89
C ALA A 218 -7.38 16.64 -9.82
N LEU A 219 -6.96 16.53 -8.56
CA LEU A 219 -7.50 17.23 -7.41
C LEU A 219 -6.53 18.25 -6.80
N ALA A 220 -5.41 18.56 -7.46
CA ALA A 220 -4.43 19.50 -6.93
C ALA A 220 -4.99 20.93 -6.75
N GLN A 221 -5.98 21.31 -7.56
CA GLN A 221 -6.70 22.60 -7.44
C GLN A 221 -8.17 22.41 -7.83
N PRO A 222 -9.00 21.81 -6.97
CA PRO A 222 -10.41 21.62 -7.27
C PRO A 222 -11.15 22.95 -7.25
N GLU A 223 -11.89 23.23 -8.31
CA GLU A 223 -12.81 24.37 -8.39
C GLU A 223 -14.24 23.95 -8.05
N LEU A 224 -15.09 24.93 -7.71
CA LEU A 224 -16.51 24.66 -7.47
C LEU A 224 -17.24 24.63 -8.82
N VAL A 225 -17.69 23.47 -9.24
CA VAL A 225 -18.28 23.19 -10.55
C VAL A 225 -19.78 22.97 -10.43
N ASP A 226 -20.55 23.60 -11.34
CA ASP A 226 -21.98 23.39 -11.49
C ASP A 226 -22.25 22.10 -12.27
N VAL A 227 -22.87 21.11 -11.60
CA VAL A 227 -23.19 19.81 -12.21
C VAL A 227 -24.17 19.96 -13.40
N ASP A 228 -25.10 20.91 -13.34
CA ASP A 228 -26.06 21.14 -14.44
C ASP A 228 -25.34 21.69 -15.69
N ALA A 229 -24.28 22.49 -15.54
CA ALA A 229 -23.45 22.98 -16.62
C ALA A 229 -22.65 21.84 -17.27
N VAL A 230 -22.02 20.99 -16.45
CA VAL A 230 -21.29 19.79 -16.92
C VAL A 230 -22.19 18.88 -17.74
N VAL A 231 -23.38 18.56 -17.22
CA VAL A 231 -24.33 17.70 -17.94
C VAL A 231 -24.78 18.33 -19.25
N ALA A 232 -25.04 19.64 -19.28
CA ALA A 232 -25.43 20.34 -20.50
C ALA A 232 -24.33 20.29 -21.56
N ALA A 233 -23.09 20.55 -21.19
CA ALA A 233 -21.94 20.48 -22.09
C ALA A 233 -21.75 19.07 -22.66
N ALA A 234 -21.76 18.04 -21.83
CA ALA A 234 -21.60 16.64 -22.25
C ALA A 234 -22.73 16.16 -23.18
N VAL A 235 -23.98 16.60 -22.93
CA VAL A 235 -25.13 16.29 -23.81
C VAL A 235 -24.97 17.00 -25.15
N ASP A 236 -24.54 18.26 -25.17
CA ASP A 236 -24.34 19.00 -26.43
C ASP A 236 -23.26 18.35 -27.31
N GLU A 237 -22.15 17.89 -26.71
CA GLU A 237 -21.12 17.14 -27.43
C GLU A 237 -21.60 15.80 -27.99
N SER A 238 -22.58 15.16 -27.31
CA SER A 238 -23.11 13.85 -27.69
C SER A 238 -24.25 13.91 -28.71
N ARG A 239 -24.84 15.07 -28.98
CA ARG A 239 -26.04 15.24 -29.82
C ARG A 239 -25.87 14.70 -31.24
N ILE A 240 -24.74 14.99 -31.88
CA ILE A 240 -24.49 14.59 -33.27
C ILE A 240 -24.53 13.05 -33.40
N VAL A 241 -23.91 12.35 -32.45
CA VAL A 241 -23.86 10.88 -32.45
C VAL A 241 -25.23 10.29 -32.10
N ALA A 242 -25.93 10.88 -31.14
CA ALA A 242 -27.27 10.47 -30.75
C ALA A 242 -28.28 10.60 -31.91
N ASP A 243 -28.26 11.76 -32.61
CA ASP A 243 -29.13 12.01 -33.76
C ASP A 243 -28.86 11.03 -34.92
N ALA A 244 -27.56 10.74 -35.18
CA ALA A 244 -27.17 9.75 -36.18
C ALA A 244 -27.68 8.33 -35.88
N ASN A 245 -27.78 7.99 -34.58
CA ASN A 245 -28.29 6.70 -34.12
C ASN A 245 -29.80 6.71 -33.79
N HIS A 246 -30.52 7.81 -34.13
CA HIS A 246 -31.94 8.00 -33.84
C HIS A 246 -32.32 7.90 -32.34
N ILE A 247 -31.39 8.32 -31.46
CA ILE A 247 -31.58 8.29 -30.01
C ILE A 247 -31.85 9.71 -29.51
N SER A 248 -32.90 9.89 -28.72
CA SER A 248 -33.20 11.18 -28.09
C SER A 248 -32.66 11.21 -26.67
N ILE A 249 -31.82 12.22 -26.36
CA ILE A 249 -31.30 12.44 -25.02
C ILE A 249 -32.21 13.44 -24.30
N ALA A 250 -32.83 13.03 -23.20
CA ALA A 250 -33.64 13.89 -22.35
C ALA A 250 -32.90 14.21 -21.05
N VAL A 251 -32.78 15.50 -20.74
CA VAL A 251 -32.21 15.96 -19.47
C VAL A 251 -33.35 16.20 -18.47
N GLY A 252 -33.21 15.68 -17.27
CA GLY A 252 -34.18 15.86 -16.18
C GLY A 252 -34.18 17.27 -15.62
N LYS A 253 -34.84 17.44 -14.45
CA LYS A 253 -34.90 18.75 -13.77
C LYS A 253 -33.48 19.13 -13.28
N ARG A 254 -33.14 20.41 -13.38
CA ARG A 254 -31.91 20.96 -12.83
C ARG A 254 -31.80 20.69 -11.33
N SER A 255 -30.67 20.14 -10.90
CA SER A 255 -30.43 19.80 -9.51
C SER A 255 -29.89 20.97 -8.69
N ARG A 256 -29.23 21.95 -9.35
CA ARG A 256 -28.43 23.03 -8.76
C ARG A 256 -27.34 22.50 -7.83
N ALA A 257 -26.91 21.27 -8.05
CA ALA A 257 -25.81 20.66 -7.29
C ALA A 257 -24.48 21.23 -7.73
N GLN A 258 -23.58 21.40 -6.79
CA GLN A 258 -22.20 21.81 -7.02
C GLN A 258 -21.26 20.78 -6.40
N VAL A 259 -20.12 20.54 -7.07
CA VAL A 259 -19.08 19.62 -6.63
C VAL A 259 -17.72 20.28 -6.75
N TYR A 260 -16.79 19.91 -5.91
CA TYR A 260 -15.40 20.30 -6.08
C TYR A 260 -14.72 19.35 -7.07
N GLY A 261 -14.10 19.91 -8.14
CA GLY A 261 -13.45 19.10 -9.18
C GLY A 261 -12.88 19.95 -10.31
N ASP A 262 -12.45 19.27 -11.37
CA ASP A 262 -12.08 19.89 -12.65
C ASP A 262 -13.27 19.76 -13.62
N GLU A 263 -13.82 20.89 -14.07
CA GLU A 263 -15.01 20.93 -14.95
C GLU A 263 -14.78 20.14 -16.24
N ARG A 264 -13.62 20.26 -16.85
CA ARG A 264 -13.31 19.58 -18.12
C ARG A 264 -13.28 18.05 -17.94
N LEU A 265 -12.69 17.57 -16.84
CA LEU A 265 -12.64 16.15 -16.53
C LEU A 265 -14.02 15.59 -16.25
N LEU A 266 -14.87 16.35 -15.55
CA LEU A 266 -16.24 15.98 -15.30
C LEU A 266 -17.07 15.91 -16.59
N VAL A 267 -16.90 16.87 -17.51
CA VAL A 267 -17.55 16.86 -18.83
C VAL A 267 -17.13 15.62 -19.62
N VAL A 268 -15.82 15.31 -19.68
CA VAL A 268 -15.30 14.11 -20.36
C VAL A 268 -15.87 12.83 -19.74
N ALA A 269 -15.95 12.74 -18.42
CA ALA A 269 -16.51 11.58 -17.73
C ALA A 269 -17.98 11.36 -18.09
N VAL A 270 -18.80 12.43 -18.04
CA VAL A 270 -20.24 12.35 -18.38
C VAL A 270 -20.42 12.05 -19.87
N HIS A 271 -19.65 12.71 -20.74
CA HIS A 271 -19.67 12.45 -22.19
C HIS A 271 -19.38 10.97 -22.51
N ASN A 272 -18.34 10.37 -21.89
CA ASN A 272 -18.02 8.95 -22.06
C ASN A 272 -19.15 8.01 -21.63
N LEU A 273 -19.87 8.33 -20.52
CA LEU A 273 -21.03 7.56 -20.10
C LEU A 273 -22.19 7.67 -21.10
N ILE A 274 -22.43 8.88 -21.63
CA ILE A 274 -23.47 9.08 -22.66
C ILE A 274 -23.07 8.36 -23.94
N ALA A 275 -21.84 8.51 -24.41
CA ALA A 275 -21.33 7.84 -25.61
C ALA A 275 -21.46 6.32 -25.53
N ASN A 276 -21.16 5.72 -24.37
CA ASN A 276 -21.38 4.28 -24.14
C ASN A 276 -22.84 3.86 -24.17
N ALA A 277 -23.74 4.74 -23.77
CA ALA A 277 -25.19 4.46 -23.79
C ALA A 277 -25.83 4.67 -25.18
N VAL A 278 -25.20 5.49 -26.04
CA VAL A 278 -25.69 5.84 -27.40
C VAL A 278 -25.14 4.88 -28.47
N ASN A 279 -23.98 4.27 -28.25
CA ASN A 279 -23.36 3.27 -29.15
C ASN A 279 -23.92 1.86 -28.88
#